data_374f8457abee522b6dab355683d65ed0
#
_entry.id   374f8457abee522b6dab355683d65ed0
#
_cell.length_a   1.000
_cell.length_b   1.000
_cell.length_c   1.000
_cell.angle_alpha   90.00
_cell.angle_beta   90.00
_cell.angle_gamma   90.00
#
_symmetry.space_group_name_H-M   'P 1'
#
loop_
_entity.id
_entity.type
_entity.pdbx_description
1 polymer ?
#
loop_
_entity_poly.entity_id
_entity_poly.type
_entity_poly.pdbx_seq_one_letter_code
_entity_poly.pdbx_strand_id
1 'polypeptide(L)'
;MNKRFFLTLLLAFVCTTLSYADGGMWLMQQINGQVARMKSLGMQLEATDIYNPNGSSLKDAVVMFDGGCTGVLVSNQGLLLTNHHCGYDQIQQHSSVQHNYLKDGFWSYSLSEELVNPGLEVEIVDEITDVTAAVKKELERIKKPTGLEFLSPRYLSSLAPEIVGKKAASRPGYRYEIKAFYGGNRYYMFTKKVFRDVRLVAAPPSSIGKFGSDTDNWAWPRHTGDFSIFRLY
;
A
#
# COMPACT_ATOMS: atom_id res chain seq x y z
N MET A 1 36.75 -41.00 -13.94
CA MET A 1 35.82 -40.11 -13.23
C MET A 1 35.18 -40.90 -12.11
N ASN A 2 35.28 -40.46 -10.85
CA ASN A 2 34.97 -41.25 -9.67
C ASN A 2 33.45 -41.43 -9.54
N LYS A 3 32.93 -42.67 -9.45
CA LYS A 3 31.47 -42.93 -9.35
C LYS A 3 30.78 -42.12 -8.24
N ARG A 4 31.50 -41.86 -7.15
CA ARG A 4 31.02 -41.00 -6.04
C ARG A 4 30.83 -39.54 -6.47
N PHE A 5 31.73 -39.00 -7.28
CA PHE A 5 31.63 -37.62 -7.80
C PHE A 5 30.42 -37.47 -8.74
N PHE A 6 30.20 -38.48 -9.61
CA PHE A 6 29.04 -38.47 -10.50
C PHE A 6 27.72 -38.58 -9.73
N LEU A 7 27.67 -39.41 -8.69
CA LEU A 7 26.48 -39.53 -7.84
C LEU A 7 26.18 -38.25 -7.06
N THR A 8 27.20 -37.55 -6.57
CA THR A 8 27.05 -36.27 -5.87
C THR A 8 26.57 -35.19 -6.82
N LEU A 9 27.08 -35.16 -8.05
CA LEU A 9 26.64 -34.20 -9.08
C LEU A 9 25.19 -34.45 -9.51
N LEU A 10 24.81 -35.71 -9.66
CA LEU A 10 23.44 -36.12 -9.98
C LEU A 10 22.47 -35.75 -8.84
N LEU A 11 22.87 -36.00 -7.59
CA LEU A 11 22.06 -35.62 -6.41
C LEU A 11 21.90 -34.12 -6.29
N ALA A 12 22.96 -33.33 -6.51
CA ALA A 12 22.91 -31.87 -6.55
C ALA A 12 21.98 -31.37 -7.67
N PHE A 13 22.04 -31.98 -8.86
CA PHE A 13 21.16 -31.63 -9.98
C PHE A 13 19.68 -31.94 -9.68
N VAL A 14 19.39 -33.10 -9.09
CA VAL A 14 18.02 -33.48 -8.68
C VAL A 14 17.49 -32.56 -7.60
N CYS A 15 18.31 -32.13 -6.63
CA CYS A 15 17.90 -31.19 -5.61
C CYS A 15 17.56 -29.80 -6.17
N THR A 16 18.25 -29.34 -7.23
CA THR A 16 17.95 -28.03 -7.86
C THR A 16 16.67 -28.03 -8.69
N THR A 17 16.25 -29.20 -9.23
CA THR A 17 15.02 -29.30 -10.03
C THR A 17 13.74 -29.38 -9.19
N LEU A 18 13.85 -29.60 -7.87
CA LEU A 18 12.70 -29.70 -6.95
C LEU A 18 12.42 -28.39 -6.17
N SER A 19 13.19 -27.35 -6.43
CA SER A 19 12.97 -26.05 -5.78
C SER A 19 11.87 -25.26 -6.50
N TYR A 20 10.62 -25.42 -6.05
CA TYR A 20 9.52 -24.54 -6.43
C TYR A 20 9.55 -23.31 -5.53
N ALA A 21 9.86 -22.16 -6.08
CA ALA A 21 9.68 -20.89 -5.40
C ALA A 21 8.34 -20.27 -5.83
N ASP A 22 7.43 -20.08 -4.88
CA ASP A 22 6.26 -19.24 -5.09
C ASP A 22 6.76 -17.78 -5.03
N GLY A 23 7.17 -17.22 -6.16
CA GLY A 23 7.74 -15.89 -6.25
C GLY A 23 6.86 -14.93 -7.05
N GLY A 24 7.10 -13.64 -6.83
CA GLY A 24 6.49 -12.56 -7.58
C GLY A 24 5.56 -11.69 -6.75
N MET A 25 5.39 -10.44 -7.22
CA MET A 25 4.36 -9.53 -6.73
C MET A 25 3.22 -9.51 -7.74
N TRP A 26 2.08 -10.04 -7.34
CA TRP A 26 0.91 -10.16 -8.19
C TRP A 26 0.02 -8.92 -8.03
N LEU A 27 -0.44 -8.36 -9.13
CA LEU A 27 -1.47 -7.33 -9.10
C LEU A 27 -2.80 -7.94 -8.63
N MET A 28 -3.56 -7.23 -7.81
CA MET A 28 -4.80 -7.75 -7.21
C MET A 28 -5.81 -8.23 -8.26
N GLN A 29 -5.96 -7.54 -9.39
CA GLN A 29 -6.85 -7.95 -10.48
C GLN A 29 -6.40 -9.24 -11.19
N GLN A 30 -5.18 -9.70 -10.94
CA GLN A 30 -4.66 -10.97 -11.49
C GLN A 30 -4.78 -12.14 -10.52
N ILE A 31 -5.36 -11.93 -9.32
CA ILE A 31 -5.45 -12.93 -8.25
C ILE A 31 -6.13 -14.23 -8.71
N ASN A 32 -7.10 -14.14 -9.63
CA ASN A 32 -7.79 -15.31 -10.17
C ASN A 32 -6.84 -16.36 -10.74
N GLY A 33 -5.72 -15.95 -11.33
CA GLY A 33 -4.69 -16.85 -11.86
C GLY A 33 -3.91 -17.59 -10.77
N GLN A 34 -3.98 -17.16 -9.51
CA GLN A 34 -3.21 -17.70 -8.39
C GLN A 34 -4.09 -18.48 -7.40
N VAL A 35 -5.40 -18.33 -7.45
CA VAL A 35 -6.34 -18.90 -6.46
C VAL A 35 -6.19 -20.42 -6.32
N ALA A 36 -6.05 -21.14 -7.42
CA ALA A 36 -5.88 -22.61 -7.37
C ALA A 36 -4.63 -22.99 -6.56
N ARG A 37 -3.51 -22.30 -6.78
CA ARG A 37 -2.26 -22.52 -6.04
C ARG A 37 -2.41 -22.11 -4.58
N MET A 38 -3.01 -20.95 -4.31
CA MET A 38 -3.25 -20.45 -2.94
C MET A 38 -4.15 -21.41 -2.15
N LYS A 39 -5.20 -21.94 -2.78
CA LYS A 39 -6.08 -22.97 -2.16
C LYS A 39 -5.32 -24.27 -1.88
N SER A 40 -4.42 -24.70 -2.76
CA SER A 40 -3.58 -25.88 -2.51
C SER A 40 -2.63 -25.71 -1.32
N LEU A 41 -2.33 -24.46 -0.93
CA LEU A 41 -1.54 -24.09 0.24
C LEU A 41 -2.40 -23.85 1.49
N GLY A 42 -3.72 -24.03 1.42
CA GLY A 42 -4.63 -23.92 2.56
C GLY A 42 -5.49 -22.65 2.60
N MET A 43 -5.45 -21.79 1.58
CA MET A 43 -6.33 -20.63 1.51
C MET A 43 -7.79 -21.08 1.37
N GLN A 44 -8.67 -20.49 2.19
CA GLN A 44 -10.12 -20.76 2.17
C GLN A 44 -10.93 -19.63 1.52
N LEU A 45 -10.28 -18.49 1.21
CA LEU A 45 -10.92 -17.34 0.59
C LEU A 45 -11.12 -17.56 -0.92
N GLU A 46 -12.13 -16.90 -1.46
CA GLU A 46 -12.30 -16.76 -2.90
C GLU A 46 -11.56 -15.53 -3.42
N ALA A 47 -11.31 -15.47 -4.73
CA ALA A 47 -10.65 -14.31 -5.35
C ALA A 47 -11.40 -13.01 -5.08
N THR A 48 -12.73 -13.06 -5.09
CA THR A 48 -13.62 -11.92 -4.84
C THR A 48 -13.59 -11.43 -3.40
N ASP A 49 -13.23 -12.29 -2.43
CA ASP A 49 -13.05 -11.88 -1.04
C ASP A 49 -11.79 -11.00 -0.90
N ILE A 50 -10.77 -11.23 -1.74
CA ILE A 50 -9.50 -10.49 -1.73
C ILE A 50 -9.62 -9.22 -2.57
N TYR A 51 -10.12 -9.35 -3.81
CA TYR A 51 -10.29 -8.25 -4.75
C TYR A 51 -11.60 -8.38 -5.51
N ASN A 52 -12.53 -7.46 -5.25
CA ASN A 52 -13.80 -7.33 -5.96
C ASN A 52 -13.93 -5.90 -6.52
N PRO A 53 -13.82 -5.68 -7.83
CA PRO A 53 -13.99 -4.35 -8.42
C PRO A 53 -15.43 -3.83 -8.35
N ASN A 54 -16.42 -4.73 -8.19
CA ASN A 54 -17.85 -4.41 -8.18
C ASN A 54 -18.48 -4.46 -6.78
N GLY A 55 -17.69 -4.67 -5.73
CA GLY A 55 -18.20 -4.78 -4.36
C GLY A 55 -17.11 -4.73 -3.31
N SER A 56 -17.50 -4.88 -2.05
CA SER A 56 -16.56 -4.89 -0.94
C SER A 56 -15.69 -6.14 -0.95
N SER A 57 -14.43 -5.98 -0.55
CA SER A 57 -13.45 -7.05 -0.41
C SER A 57 -12.32 -6.60 0.52
N LEU A 58 -11.36 -7.47 0.82
CA LEU A 58 -10.20 -7.14 1.67
C LEU A 58 -9.39 -5.94 1.15
N LYS A 59 -9.42 -5.66 -0.17
CA LYS A 59 -8.75 -4.48 -0.73
C LYS A 59 -9.20 -3.17 -0.06
N ASP A 60 -10.47 -3.09 0.36
CA ASP A 60 -11.05 -1.86 0.93
C ASP A 60 -10.57 -1.60 2.36
N ALA A 61 -10.04 -2.61 3.03
CA ALA A 61 -9.45 -2.46 4.35
C ALA A 61 -8.00 -1.94 4.30
N VAL A 62 -7.30 -2.13 3.19
CA VAL A 62 -5.89 -1.71 3.04
C VAL A 62 -5.85 -0.30 2.47
N VAL A 63 -5.15 0.60 3.17
CA VAL A 63 -5.08 2.01 2.80
C VAL A 63 -3.64 2.47 2.60
N MET A 64 -3.46 3.48 1.78
CA MET A 64 -2.24 4.28 1.74
C MET A 64 -2.37 5.45 2.71
N PHE A 65 -1.49 5.50 3.69
CA PHE A 65 -1.43 6.53 4.71
C PHE A 65 -0.32 7.52 4.37
N ASP A 66 -0.65 8.81 4.33
CA ASP A 66 0.27 9.93 4.09
C ASP A 66 1.18 9.76 2.85
N GLY A 67 0.63 9.18 1.79
CA GLY A 67 1.32 9.02 0.50
C GLY A 67 2.48 8.02 0.46
N GLY A 68 2.83 7.37 1.56
CA GLY A 68 3.99 6.47 1.62
C GLY A 68 3.84 5.24 2.50
N CYS A 69 3.05 5.31 3.55
CA CYS A 69 2.84 4.21 4.46
C CYS A 69 1.58 3.39 4.14
N THR A 70 1.52 2.18 4.68
CA THR A 70 0.35 1.33 4.62
C THR A 70 -0.36 1.32 5.97
N GLY A 71 -1.69 1.38 5.95
CA GLY A 71 -2.52 1.16 7.11
C GLY A 71 -3.63 0.15 6.83
N VAL A 72 -4.36 -0.23 7.86
CA VAL A 72 -5.51 -1.13 7.75
C VAL A 72 -6.71 -0.59 8.52
N LEU A 73 -7.87 -0.54 7.87
CA LEU A 73 -9.15 -0.24 8.52
C LEU A 73 -9.62 -1.47 9.30
N VAL A 74 -9.90 -1.30 10.57
CA VAL A 74 -10.28 -2.38 11.49
C VAL A 74 -11.69 -2.22 12.07
N SER A 75 -12.41 -1.17 11.67
CA SER A 75 -13.81 -0.99 12.06
C SER A 75 -14.65 -0.31 10.97
N ASN A 76 -15.96 -0.48 11.06
CA ASN A 76 -16.92 0.24 10.22
C ASN A 76 -17.10 1.73 10.60
N GLN A 77 -16.41 2.18 11.66
CA GLN A 77 -16.37 3.58 12.10
C GLN A 77 -15.05 4.25 11.73
N GLY A 78 -14.36 3.77 10.72
CA GLY A 78 -13.15 4.37 10.17
C GLY A 78 -11.90 4.23 11.03
N LEU A 79 -11.88 3.35 12.05
CA LEU A 79 -10.67 3.13 12.86
C LEU A 79 -9.59 2.48 12.01
N LEU A 80 -8.40 3.09 12.00
CA LEU A 80 -7.27 2.76 11.16
C LEU A 80 -6.04 2.48 12.03
N LEU A 81 -5.37 1.38 11.76
CA LEU A 81 -4.08 1.02 12.35
C LEU A 81 -2.97 1.22 11.33
N THR A 82 -1.88 1.87 11.76
CA THR A 82 -0.63 1.97 11.00
C THR A 82 0.56 1.91 11.97
N ASN A 83 1.79 2.03 11.46
CA ASN A 83 2.97 2.04 12.32
C ASN A 83 3.12 3.37 13.07
N HIS A 84 3.81 3.34 14.22
CA HIS A 84 4.16 4.55 14.98
C HIS A 84 5.05 5.48 14.14
N HIS A 85 6.05 4.92 13.46
CA HIS A 85 6.94 5.73 12.62
C HIS A 85 6.22 6.36 11.43
N CYS A 86 5.11 5.78 10.94
CA CYS A 86 4.26 6.37 9.91
C CYS A 86 3.43 7.56 10.43
N GLY A 87 3.01 7.51 11.70
CA GLY A 87 2.28 8.59 12.37
C GLY A 87 3.16 9.58 13.14
N TYR A 88 4.49 9.45 13.03
CA TYR A 88 5.42 10.20 13.87
C TYR A 88 5.24 11.71 13.75
N ASP A 89 5.15 12.23 12.53
CA ASP A 89 5.02 13.67 12.28
C ASP A 89 3.73 14.22 12.87
N GLN A 90 2.62 13.47 12.80
CA GLN A 90 1.34 13.86 13.38
C GLN A 90 1.41 13.87 14.91
N ILE A 91 2.03 12.85 15.52
CA ILE A 91 2.23 12.80 16.98
C ILE A 91 3.12 13.97 17.42
N GLN A 92 4.17 14.29 16.65
CA GLN A 92 5.07 15.40 16.93
C GLN A 92 4.36 16.75 16.81
N GLN A 93 3.55 16.97 15.78
CA GLN A 93 2.80 18.22 15.58
C GLN A 93 1.85 18.54 16.74
N HIS A 94 1.30 17.52 17.38
CA HIS A 94 0.44 17.67 18.57
C HIS A 94 1.21 17.73 19.88
N SER A 95 2.51 17.44 19.87
CA SER A 95 3.34 17.48 21.07
C SER A 95 3.75 18.91 21.43
N SER A 96 3.80 19.20 22.72
CA SER A 96 4.27 20.45 23.28
C SER A 96 5.13 20.19 24.52
N VAL A 97 5.68 21.25 25.11
CA VAL A 97 6.41 21.13 26.38
C VAL A 97 5.51 20.64 27.52
N GLN A 98 4.22 21.05 27.51
CA GLN A 98 3.23 20.67 28.53
C GLN A 98 2.62 19.28 28.26
N HIS A 99 2.54 18.87 27.00
CA HIS A 99 1.94 17.59 26.55
C HIS A 99 2.86 16.95 25.53
N ASN A 100 3.84 16.19 26.02
CA ASN A 100 4.81 15.55 25.14
C ASN A 100 4.33 14.15 24.71
N TYR A 101 3.47 14.09 23.71
CA TYR A 101 2.88 12.84 23.20
C TYR A 101 3.91 11.88 22.61
N LEU A 102 5.05 12.37 22.12
CA LEU A 102 6.16 11.50 21.72
C LEU A 102 6.78 10.76 22.92
N LYS A 103 6.85 11.43 24.09
CA LYS A 103 7.43 10.85 25.31
C LYS A 103 6.43 10.03 26.09
N ASP A 104 5.21 10.55 26.24
CA ASP A 104 4.22 10.03 27.20
C ASP A 104 3.16 9.16 26.51
N GLY A 105 3.10 9.18 25.17
CA GLY A 105 2.02 8.59 24.37
C GLY A 105 0.77 9.48 24.37
N PHE A 106 -0.21 9.09 23.55
CA PHE A 106 -1.52 9.73 23.45
C PHE A 106 -2.62 8.69 23.37
N TRP A 107 -3.70 8.88 24.09
CA TRP A 107 -4.88 8.01 24.08
C TRP A 107 -6.14 8.86 24.20
N SER A 108 -6.99 8.86 23.19
CA SER A 108 -8.31 9.47 23.19
C SER A 108 -9.32 8.46 23.74
N TYR A 109 -10.16 8.89 24.66
CA TYR A 109 -11.23 8.07 25.24
C TYR A 109 -12.61 8.43 24.70
N SER A 110 -12.67 9.44 23.85
CA SER A 110 -13.91 9.89 23.18
C SER A 110 -13.59 10.47 21.80
N LEU A 111 -14.59 10.52 20.91
CA LEU A 111 -14.44 11.12 19.57
C LEU A 111 -14.06 12.62 19.63
N SER A 112 -14.46 13.32 20.71
CA SER A 112 -14.14 14.75 20.91
C SER A 112 -12.70 15.02 21.30
N GLU A 113 -11.99 14.01 21.79
CA GLU A 113 -10.58 14.10 22.16
C GLU A 113 -9.63 13.74 21.02
N GLU A 114 -10.17 13.19 19.94
CA GLU A 114 -9.36 12.82 18.76
C GLU A 114 -8.76 14.07 18.09
N LEU A 115 -7.46 14.02 17.79
CA LEU A 115 -6.70 15.16 17.31
C LEU A 115 -6.72 15.24 15.78
N VAL A 116 -7.25 16.32 15.25
CA VAL A 116 -7.34 16.58 13.81
C VAL A 116 -5.94 16.83 13.23
N ASN A 117 -5.62 16.18 12.11
CA ASN A 117 -4.34 16.33 11.42
C ASN A 117 -4.53 17.06 10.08
N PRO A 118 -4.41 18.40 10.05
CA PRO A 118 -4.55 19.16 8.82
C PRO A 118 -3.48 18.76 7.79
N GLY A 119 -3.92 18.43 6.57
CA GLY A 119 -3.04 18.05 5.48
C GLY A 119 -2.73 16.55 5.40
N LEU A 120 -3.05 15.77 6.43
CA LEU A 120 -2.94 14.31 6.36
C LEU A 120 -4.02 13.74 5.43
N GLU A 121 -3.60 12.91 4.50
CA GLU A 121 -4.50 12.21 3.57
C GLU A 121 -4.38 10.69 3.72
N VAL A 122 -5.52 10.02 3.60
CA VAL A 122 -5.59 8.57 3.50
C VAL A 122 -6.32 8.19 2.22
N GLU A 123 -5.74 7.28 1.45
CA GLU A 123 -6.28 6.83 0.18
C GLU A 123 -6.67 5.35 0.22
N ILE A 124 -7.86 5.03 -0.30
CA ILE A 124 -8.35 3.66 -0.49
C ILE A 124 -8.46 3.40 -1.98
N VAL A 125 -7.89 2.30 -2.45
CA VAL A 125 -8.05 1.88 -3.86
C VAL A 125 -9.47 1.40 -4.08
N ASP A 126 -10.23 2.15 -4.87
CA ASP A 126 -11.61 1.81 -5.27
C ASP A 126 -11.59 0.80 -6.43
N GLU A 127 -10.86 1.15 -7.48
CA GLU A 127 -10.77 0.34 -8.71
C GLU A 127 -9.36 0.41 -9.33
N ILE A 128 -8.96 -0.67 -9.99
CA ILE A 128 -7.75 -0.74 -10.83
C ILE A 128 -8.18 -1.14 -12.24
N THR A 129 -8.02 -0.23 -13.19
CA THR A 129 -8.45 -0.41 -14.58
C THR A 129 -7.26 -0.51 -15.52
N ASP A 130 -7.23 -1.48 -16.44
CA ASP A 130 -6.23 -1.51 -17.54
C ASP A 130 -6.56 -0.42 -18.56
N VAL A 131 -5.70 0.58 -18.63
CA VAL A 131 -5.80 1.72 -19.55
C VAL A 131 -4.70 1.71 -20.61
N THR A 132 -4.05 0.58 -20.83
CA THR A 132 -2.89 0.44 -21.71
C THR A 132 -3.14 0.98 -23.10
N ALA A 133 -4.26 0.61 -23.74
CA ALA A 133 -4.56 1.05 -25.09
C ALA A 133 -4.79 2.58 -25.17
N ALA A 134 -5.51 3.13 -24.19
CA ALA A 134 -5.78 4.56 -24.12
C ALA A 134 -4.51 5.38 -23.90
N VAL A 135 -3.66 4.97 -22.95
CA VAL A 135 -2.38 5.64 -22.68
C VAL A 135 -1.46 5.58 -23.89
N LYS A 136 -1.30 4.42 -24.53
CA LYS A 136 -0.45 4.30 -25.74
C LYS A 136 -0.91 5.25 -26.84
N LYS A 137 -2.22 5.35 -27.08
CA LYS A 137 -2.80 6.29 -28.04
C LYS A 137 -2.45 7.75 -27.72
N GLU A 138 -2.49 8.15 -26.43
CA GLU A 138 -2.13 9.50 -26.04
C GLU A 138 -0.62 9.75 -26.16
N LEU A 139 0.23 8.76 -25.84
CA LEU A 139 1.68 8.87 -26.01
C LEU A 139 2.09 9.07 -27.49
N GLU A 140 1.40 8.43 -28.44
CA GLU A 140 1.62 8.60 -29.89
C GLU A 140 1.32 10.03 -30.38
N ARG A 141 0.52 10.80 -29.63
CA ARG A 141 0.13 12.18 -29.99
C ARG A 141 1.16 13.23 -29.57
N ILE A 142 2.18 12.84 -28.82
CA ILE A 142 3.22 13.76 -28.35
C ILE A 142 4.08 14.21 -29.52
N LYS A 143 4.04 15.52 -29.81
CA LYS A 143 4.80 16.10 -30.95
C LYS A 143 6.32 16.14 -30.74
N LYS A 144 6.77 16.27 -29.49
CA LYS A 144 8.20 16.36 -29.11
C LYS A 144 8.42 15.53 -27.85
N PRO A 145 8.50 14.20 -27.94
CA PRO A 145 8.72 13.36 -26.79
C PRO A 145 10.14 13.56 -26.24
N THR A 146 10.27 13.64 -24.90
CA THR A 146 11.58 13.65 -24.22
C THR A 146 12.10 12.22 -24.05
N GLY A 147 11.27 11.22 -24.30
CA GLY A 147 11.60 9.81 -24.21
C GLY A 147 11.39 9.21 -22.80
N LEU A 148 10.85 9.98 -21.86
CA LEU A 148 10.57 9.53 -20.49
C LEU A 148 9.09 9.57 -20.11
N GLU A 149 8.23 10.14 -20.96
CA GLU A 149 6.81 10.32 -20.71
C GLU A 149 6.12 8.98 -20.38
N PHE A 150 6.50 7.91 -21.07
CA PHE A 150 5.92 6.59 -20.93
C PHE A 150 6.17 5.93 -19.55
N LEU A 151 7.08 6.48 -18.73
CA LEU A 151 7.36 6.02 -17.36
C LEU A 151 7.10 7.09 -16.30
N SER A 152 6.91 8.36 -16.69
CA SER A 152 6.73 9.46 -15.74
C SER A 152 5.37 9.38 -15.03
N PRO A 153 5.31 9.12 -13.71
CA PRO A 153 4.04 9.03 -12.99
C PRO A 153 3.23 10.32 -13.07
N ARG A 154 3.90 11.47 -13.01
CA ARG A 154 3.26 12.79 -13.09
C ARG A 154 2.62 13.01 -14.47
N TYR A 155 3.35 12.71 -15.54
CA TYR A 155 2.83 12.85 -16.90
C TYR A 155 1.68 11.87 -17.14
N LEU A 156 1.87 10.59 -16.82
CA LEU A 156 0.84 9.57 -17.01
C LEU A 156 -0.45 9.90 -16.27
N SER A 157 -0.36 10.35 -15.01
CA SER A 157 -1.54 10.72 -14.22
C SER A 157 -2.24 11.97 -14.77
N SER A 158 -1.51 12.87 -15.47
CA SER A 158 -2.11 14.02 -16.14
C SER A 158 -3.00 13.63 -17.33
N LEU A 159 -2.89 12.41 -17.84
CA LEU A 159 -3.76 11.88 -18.91
C LEU A 159 -5.12 11.39 -18.40
N ALA A 160 -5.33 11.27 -17.09
CA ALA A 160 -6.57 10.76 -16.53
C ALA A 160 -7.83 11.49 -17.03
N PRO A 161 -7.87 12.85 -17.13
CA PRO A 161 -9.04 13.55 -17.65
C PRO A 161 -9.41 13.18 -19.11
N GLU A 162 -8.42 12.86 -19.93
CA GLU A 162 -8.64 12.44 -21.33
C GLU A 162 -9.17 11.00 -21.41
N ILE A 163 -8.84 10.17 -20.42
CA ILE A 163 -9.21 8.75 -20.39
C ILE A 163 -10.59 8.53 -19.77
N VAL A 164 -10.83 9.14 -18.57
CA VAL A 164 -12.10 8.98 -17.85
C VAL A 164 -13.12 10.07 -18.15
N GLY A 165 -12.72 11.13 -18.85
CA GLY A 165 -13.51 12.33 -19.08
C GLY A 165 -13.34 13.34 -17.95
N LYS A 166 -13.33 14.64 -18.30
CA LYS A 166 -13.07 15.78 -17.39
C LYS A 166 -13.99 15.80 -16.17
N LYS A 167 -15.29 15.47 -16.36
CA LYS A 167 -16.27 15.44 -15.29
C LYS A 167 -15.95 14.36 -14.24
N ALA A 168 -15.60 13.17 -14.69
CA ALA A 168 -15.21 12.07 -13.79
C ALA A 168 -13.89 12.38 -13.08
N ALA A 169 -12.89 12.89 -13.81
CA ALA A 169 -11.58 13.25 -13.26
C ALA A 169 -11.67 14.36 -12.17
N SER A 170 -12.73 15.18 -12.19
CA SER A 170 -12.98 16.25 -11.21
C SER A 170 -13.90 15.83 -10.07
N ARG A 171 -14.20 14.54 -9.91
CA ARG A 171 -15.07 14.03 -8.85
C ARG A 171 -14.47 14.32 -7.47
N PRO A 172 -15.18 15.05 -6.59
CA PRO A 172 -14.69 15.36 -5.25
C PRO A 172 -14.41 14.08 -4.44
N GLY A 173 -13.32 14.07 -3.68
CA GLY A 173 -12.93 12.92 -2.86
C GLY A 173 -12.33 11.75 -3.67
N TYR A 174 -12.04 11.94 -4.94
CA TYR A 174 -11.39 10.93 -5.77
C TYR A 174 -10.09 11.44 -6.37
N ARG A 175 -9.13 10.51 -6.53
CA ARG A 175 -7.86 10.71 -7.22
C ARG A 175 -7.66 9.62 -8.25
N TYR A 176 -7.14 9.99 -9.41
CA TYR A 176 -6.82 9.07 -10.50
C TYR A 176 -5.31 9.08 -10.69
N GLU A 177 -4.68 7.93 -10.56
CA GLU A 177 -3.25 7.77 -10.74
C GLU A 177 -2.97 6.69 -11.78
N ILE A 178 -2.21 7.04 -12.83
CA ILE A 178 -1.82 6.08 -13.86
C ILE A 178 -0.37 5.69 -13.64
N LYS A 179 -0.13 4.37 -13.52
CA LYS A 179 1.20 3.79 -13.32
C LYS A 179 1.59 2.91 -14.49
N ALA A 180 2.85 3.04 -14.90
CA ALA A 180 3.48 2.14 -15.85
C ALA A 180 3.94 0.87 -15.14
N PHE A 181 3.66 -0.28 -15.75
CA PHE A 181 4.10 -1.59 -15.32
C PHE A 181 4.91 -2.27 -16.41
N TYR A 182 5.80 -3.17 -16.02
CA TYR A 182 6.62 -3.97 -16.93
C TYR A 182 7.38 -3.10 -17.95
N GLY A 183 8.03 -2.02 -17.45
CA GLY A 183 8.79 -1.10 -18.30
C GLY A 183 7.95 -0.32 -19.32
N GLY A 184 6.68 -0.02 -19.03
CA GLY A 184 5.76 0.69 -19.92
C GLY A 184 5.03 -0.23 -20.91
N ASN A 185 5.10 -1.55 -20.75
CA ASN A 185 4.32 -2.49 -21.55
C ASN A 185 2.83 -2.49 -21.20
N ARG A 186 2.50 -2.17 -19.94
CA ARG A 186 1.14 -2.06 -19.41
C ARG A 186 0.98 -0.79 -18.61
N TYR A 187 -0.24 -0.25 -18.60
CA TYR A 187 -0.62 0.92 -17.80
C TYR A 187 -1.91 0.62 -17.07
N TYR A 188 -1.89 0.83 -15.75
CA TYR A 188 -3.07 0.68 -14.92
C TYR A 188 -3.42 2.00 -14.27
N MET A 189 -4.70 2.34 -14.30
CA MET A 189 -5.25 3.48 -13.60
C MET A 189 -5.82 3.02 -12.27
N PHE A 190 -5.34 3.63 -11.20
CA PHE A 190 -5.83 3.47 -9.84
C PHE A 190 -6.81 4.59 -9.56
N THR A 191 -8.07 4.25 -9.42
CA THR A 191 -9.10 5.14 -8.89
C THR A 191 -9.10 5.02 -7.38
N LYS A 192 -8.88 6.12 -6.67
CA LYS A 192 -8.71 6.14 -5.22
C LYS A 192 -9.73 7.07 -4.57
N LYS A 193 -10.33 6.64 -3.46
CA LYS A 193 -11.05 7.51 -2.53
C LYS A 193 -10.05 8.18 -1.59
N VAL A 194 -10.18 9.49 -1.39
CA VAL A 194 -9.26 10.30 -0.59
C VAL A 194 -10.01 10.88 0.60
N PHE A 195 -9.55 10.55 1.79
CA PHE A 195 -10.04 11.05 3.08
C PHE A 195 -9.07 12.10 3.61
N ARG A 196 -9.60 13.24 4.07
CA ARG A 196 -8.82 14.41 4.55
C ARG A 196 -9.12 14.81 5.98
N ASP A 197 -10.21 14.35 6.56
CA ASP A 197 -10.42 14.43 8.00
C ASP A 197 -9.94 13.12 8.61
N VAL A 198 -8.66 13.13 9.00
CA VAL A 198 -7.96 11.99 9.59
C VAL A 198 -7.46 12.41 10.95
N ARG A 199 -7.91 11.75 12.01
CA ARG A 199 -7.64 12.15 13.39
C ARG A 199 -6.80 11.11 14.12
N LEU A 200 -5.83 11.59 14.92
CA LEU A 200 -5.05 10.73 15.80
C LEU A 200 -5.92 10.30 16.98
N VAL A 201 -6.04 8.99 17.16
CA VAL A 201 -6.80 8.35 18.24
C VAL A 201 -5.88 7.88 19.34
N ALA A 202 -4.78 7.23 18.98
CA ALA A 202 -3.82 6.75 19.98
C ALA A 202 -2.44 6.51 19.36
N ALA A 203 -1.43 6.68 20.20
CA ALA A 203 -0.06 6.27 19.92
C ALA A 203 0.68 5.96 21.22
N PRO A 204 1.46 4.88 21.30
CA PRO A 204 2.30 4.62 22.45
C PRO A 204 3.45 5.63 22.52
N PRO A 205 4.14 5.75 23.65
CA PRO A 205 5.39 6.49 23.77
C PRO A 205 6.41 6.02 22.72
N SER A 206 7.20 6.94 22.15
CA SER A 206 8.24 6.60 21.16
C SER A 206 9.30 5.64 21.70
N SER A 207 9.46 5.55 23.03
CA SER A 207 10.36 4.58 23.66
C SER A 207 9.99 3.12 23.38
N ILE A 208 8.71 2.84 23.10
CA ILE A 208 8.23 1.52 22.67
C ILE A 208 7.70 1.52 21.23
N GLY A 209 7.23 2.68 20.73
CA GLY A 209 6.68 2.85 19.39
C GLY A 209 7.72 2.82 18.27
N LYS A 210 8.96 3.22 18.57
CA LYS A 210 10.05 3.15 17.59
C LYS A 210 10.38 1.71 17.23
N PHE A 211 10.65 1.49 15.94
CA PHE A 211 11.11 0.20 15.44
C PHE A 211 12.55 -0.07 15.88
N GLY A 212 12.73 -0.77 17.00
CA GLY A 212 14.01 -0.97 17.65
C GLY A 212 14.51 0.27 18.40
N SER A 213 15.70 0.22 18.98
CA SER A 213 16.37 1.42 19.46
C SER A 213 16.92 2.22 18.28
N ASP A 214 17.12 3.53 18.45
CA ASP A 214 17.68 4.39 17.41
C ASP A 214 19.06 3.94 16.89
N THR A 215 19.75 3.12 17.68
CA THR A 215 21.13 2.68 17.40
C THR A 215 21.22 1.28 16.86
N ASP A 216 20.18 0.43 17.00
CA ASP A 216 20.24 -0.96 16.57
C ASP A 216 18.87 -1.57 16.25
N ASN A 217 18.48 -1.50 14.98
CA ASN A 217 17.27 -2.15 14.46
C ASN A 217 17.37 -3.68 14.42
N TRP A 218 18.54 -4.24 14.71
CA TRP A 218 18.84 -5.66 14.63
C TRP A 218 18.89 -6.35 15.99
N ALA A 219 18.68 -5.62 17.08
CA ALA A 219 18.65 -6.20 18.40
C ALA A 219 17.56 -7.29 18.55
N TRP A 220 17.94 -8.43 19.08
CA TRP A 220 17.06 -9.55 19.36
C TRP A 220 17.25 -10.03 20.80
N PRO A 221 16.21 -10.29 21.57
CA PRO A 221 14.79 -10.13 21.23
C PRO A 221 14.35 -8.67 21.22
N ARG A 222 13.29 -8.37 20.43
CA ARG A 222 12.70 -7.04 20.35
C ARG A 222 11.40 -6.98 21.17
N HIS A 223 11.24 -5.88 21.87
CA HIS A 223 10.01 -5.50 22.56
C HIS A 223 9.60 -4.13 22.05
N THR A 224 8.89 -4.10 20.93
CA THR A 224 8.43 -2.86 20.30
C THR A 224 6.93 -2.92 20.02
N GLY A 225 6.25 -1.80 20.21
CA GLY A 225 4.87 -1.58 19.83
C GLY A 225 4.79 -0.48 18.77
N ASP A 226 5.40 -0.73 17.60
CA ASP A 226 5.41 0.20 16.47
C ASP A 226 4.02 0.29 15.82
N PHE A 227 3.08 0.94 16.51
CA PHE A 227 1.74 1.21 16.01
C PHE A 227 1.29 2.63 16.34
N SER A 228 0.36 3.12 15.54
CA SER A 228 -0.47 4.29 15.82
C SER A 228 -1.88 4.06 15.29
N ILE A 229 -2.84 4.70 15.92
CA ILE A 229 -4.26 4.54 15.62
C ILE A 229 -4.81 5.88 15.20
N PHE A 230 -5.49 5.89 14.06
CA PHE A 230 -6.17 7.04 13.51
C PHE A 230 -7.64 6.72 13.24
N ARG A 231 -8.44 7.73 12.88
CA ARG A 231 -9.81 7.56 12.42
C ARG A 231 -10.06 8.43 11.21
N LEU A 232 -10.77 7.86 10.23
CA LEU A 232 -11.29 8.56 9.04
C LEU A 232 -12.70 9.05 9.30
N TYR A 233 -13.00 10.29 8.89
CA TYR A 233 -14.31 10.94 8.94
C TYR A 233 -14.83 11.29 7.55
#